data_6003a7a81db45b729946f7af55bdfff6
#
_entry.id   6003a7a81db45b729946f7af55bdfff6
#
_cell.length_a   1.000
_cell.length_b   1.000
_cell.length_c   1.000
_cell.angle_alpha   90.00
_cell.angle_beta   90.00
_cell.angle_gamma   90.00
#
_symmetry.space_group_name_H-M   'P 1'
#
loop_
_entity.id
_entity.type
_entity.pdbx_description
1 polymer ?
#
loop_
_entity_poly.entity_id
_entity_poly.type
_entity_poly.pdbx_seq_one_letter_code
_entity_poly.pdbx_strand_id
1 'polypeptide(L)'
;MTDAIKLARSVSAFANTNGGRLLIGVRDDGHLSGVRSEEEIYMMHAAAWKYCKPESAIKFETLHAEGRTIVIATVPPSANRPVFALNEEGKQTAYVRVNDENIVATAVHLEIWKQERAKTGTVTTFSDDERKLLQAISALPDSPLNRIIKMSGINRRKAIIIMAKMVRFGLVQMYFAEHSFLFRECSNSN
;
A
#
# COMPACT_ATOMS: atom_id res chain seq x y z
N MET A 1 -0.90 5.63 -23.44
CA MET A 1 -1.75 6.11 -22.32
C MET A 1 -2.04 5.00 -21.32
N THR A 2 -2.48 3.85 -21.75
CA THR A 2 -2.78 2.67 -20.89
C THR A 2 -1.60 2.21 -20.03
N ASP A 3 -0.37 2.28 -20.53
CA ASP A 3 0.82 1.80 -19.81
C ASP A 3 1.23 2.74 -18.66
N ALA A 4 1.15 4.05 -18.84
CA ALA A 4 1.40 5.01 -17.76
C ALA A 4 0.40 4.85 -16.60
N ILE A 5 -0.86 4.51 -16.89
CA ILE A 5 -1.89 4.24 -15.88
C ILE A 5 -1.59 2.93 -15.12
N LYS A 6 -1.10 1.89 -15.80
CA LYS A 6 -0.65 0.66 -15.16
C LYS A 6 0.55 0.93 -14.26
N LEU A 7 1.53 1.70 -14.75
CA LEU A 7 2.70 2.10 -13.98
C LEU A 7 2.32 2.94 -12.75
N ALA A 8 1.30 3.80 -12.84
CA ALA A 8 0.81 4.58 -11.70
C ALA A 8 0.33 3.71 -10.54
N ARG A 9 -0.19 2.50 -10.79
CA ARG A 9 -0.54 1.53 -9.74
C ARG A 9 0.71 1.08 -8.97
N SER A 10 1.80 0.79 -9.69
CA SER A 10 3.08 0.40 -9.07
C SER A 10 3.70 1.57 -8.31
N VAL A 11 3.65 2.79 -8.87
CA VAL A 11 4.10 4.00 -8.16
C VAL A 11 3.30 4.21 -6.88
N SER A 12 1.97 4.13 -6.95
CA SER A 12 1.09 4.21 -5.77
C SER A 12 1.45 3.14 -4.73
N ALA A 13 1.60 1.88 -5.15
CA ALA A 13 1.91 0.77 -4.26
C ALA A 13 3.25 0.97 -3.54
N PHE A 14 4.30 1.36 -4.26
CA PHE A 14 5.62 1.65 -3.68
C PHE A 14 5.57 2.86 -2.74
N ALA A 15 4.98 3.98 -3.17
CA ALA A 15 4.87 5.18 -2.37
C ALA A 15 4.09 4.97 -1.06
N ASN A 16 3.10 4.08 -1.06
CA ASN A 16 2.27 3.76 0.10
C ASN A 16 2.89 2.71 1.03
N THR A 17 3.99 2.06 0.62
CA THR A 17 4.69 1.05 1.43
C THR A 17 6.13 1.48 1.72
N ASN A 18 7.09 0.64 1.45
CA ASN A 18 8.50 0.86 1.78
C ASN A 18 9.29 1.47 0.60
N GLY A 19 8.61 1.98 -0.41
CA GLY A 19 9.24 2.36 -1.67
C GLY A 19 9.51 1.14 -2.54
N GLY A 20 10.21 1.36 -3.67
CA GLY A 20 10.58 0.29 -4.57
C GLY A 20 11.33 0.79 -5.78
N ARG A 21 11.81 -0.14 -6.59
CA ARG A 21 12.52 0.14 -7.85
C ARG A 21 11.85 -0.58 -9.01
N LEU A 22 11.69 0.12 -10.11
CA LEU A 22 11.26 -0.43 -11.39
C LEU A 22 12.46 -0.42 -12.34
N LEU A 23 12.72 -1.55 -12.97
CA LEU A 23 13.77 -1.70 -13.97
C LEU A 23 13.14 -1.52 -15.35
N ILE A 24 13.60 -0.52 -16.11
CA ILE A 24 13.15 -0.24 -17.46
C ILE A 24 14.23 -0.78 -18.40
N GLY A 25 13.85 -1.60 -19.37
CA GLY A 25 14.77 -2.30 -20.27
C GLY A 25 15.22 -3.68 -19.78
N VAL A 26 14.53 -4.23 -18.76
CA VAL A 26 14.69 -5.60 -18.27
C VAL A 26 13.36 -6.33 -18.39
N ARG A 27 13.36 -7.54 -18.92
CA ARG A 27 12.20 -8.42 -19.01
C ARG A 27 12.01 -9.21 -17.72
N ASP A 28 10.83 -9.81 -17.54
CA ASP A 28 10.48 -10.61 -16.35
C ASP A 28 11.37 -11.86 -16.19
N ASP A 29 11.94 -12.37 -17.30
CA ASP A 29 12.90 -13.47 -17.32
C ASP A 29 14.35 -13.04 -16.98
N GLY A 30 14.56 -11.75 -16.69
CA GLY A 30 15.86 -11.15 -16.40
C GLY A 30 16.67 -10.75 -17.64
N HIS A 31 16.17 -11.02 -18.87
CA HIS A 31 16.86 -10.64 -20.11
C HIS A 31 16.93 -9.12 -20.26
N LEU A 32 18.12 -8.60 -20.57
CA LEU A 32 18.33 -7.17 -20.79
C LEU A 32 17.88 -6.80 -22.21
N SER A 33 16.70 -6.22 -22.35
CA SER A 33 16.20 -5.72 -23.64
C SER A 33 16.76 -4.33 -23.98
N GLY A 34 17.21 -3.60 -22.97
CA GLY A 34 17.59 -2.19 -23.04
C GLY A 34 16.39 -1.25 -23.18
N VAL A 35 16.62 0.01 -22.86
CA VAL A 35 15.66 1.11 -23.12
C VAL A 35 15.69 1.42 -24.61
N ARG A 36 14.55 1.42 -25.26
CA ARG A 36 14.42 1.62 -26.71
C ARG A 36 14.28 3.09 -27.10
N SER A 37 13.66 3.88 -26.21
CA SER A 37 13.41 5.30 -26.44
C SER A 37 13.24 6.06 -25.14
N GLU A 38 13.33 7.39 -25.19
CA GLU A 38 12.99 8.27 -24.07
C GLU A 38 11.50 8.20 -23.68
N GLU A 39 10.66 7.64 -24.53
CA GLU A 39 9.23 7.48 -24.28
C GLU A 39 8.95 6.58 -23.07
N GLU A 40 9.75 5.53 -22.84
CA GLU A 40 9.63 4.65 -21.68
C GLU A 40 9.89 5.41 -20.37
N ILE A 41 10.87 6.31 -20.36
CA ILE A 41 11.19 7.17 -19.21
C ILE A 41 10.08 8.22 -19.03
N TYR A 42 9.60 8.80 -20.14
CA TYR A 42 8.49 9.76 -20.12
C TYR A 42 7.21 9.15 -19.55
N MET A 43 6.90 7.88 -19.89
CA MET A 43 5.74 7.20 -19.33
C MET A 43 5.84 7.00 -17.81
N MET A 44 7.03 6.76 -17.27
CA MET A 44 7.25 6.69 -15.82
C MET A 44 7.05 8.05 -15.14
N HIS A 45 7.55 9.14 -15.76
CA HIS A 45 7.27 10.50 -15.28
C HIS A 45 5.77 10.80 -15.29
N ALA A 46 5.09 10.47 -16.39
CA ALA A 46 3.65 10.68 -16.51
C ALA A 46 2.87 9.87 -15.46
N ALA A 47 3.31 8.64 -15.16
CA ALA A 47 2.69 7.80 -14.14
C ALA A 47 2.75 8.46 -12.75
N ALA A 48 3.90 9.01 -12.37
CA ALA A 48 4.10 9.63 -11.06
C ALA A 48 3.44 11.01 -10.93
N TRP A 49 3.52 11.81 -11.96
CA TRP A 49 3.11 13.21 -11.93
C TRP A 49 1.65 13.41 -12.34
N LYS A 50 1.24 12.81 -13.45
CA LYS A 50 -0.11 12.98 -14.00
C LYS A 50 -1.13 12.03 -13.41
N TYR A 51 -0.73 10.76 -13.21
CA TYR A 51 -1.64 9.68 -12.81
C TYR A 51 -1.51 9.26 -11.34
N CYS A 52 -0.74 10.00 -10.53
CA CYS A 52 -0.72 9.86 -9.07
C CYS A 52 -1.21 11.13 -8.36
N LYS A 53 -1.96 10.96 -7.27
CA LYS A 53 -2.43 12.05 -6.40
C LYS A 53 -2.25 11.67 -4.92
N PRO A 54 -1.50 12.46 -4.12
CA PRO A 54 -0.60 13.52 -4.59
C PRO A 54 0.46 12.99 -5.54
N GLU A 55 1.14 13.90 -6.25
CA GLU A 55 2.26 13.54 -7.11
C GLU A 55 3.33 12.78 -6.32
N SER A 56 3.93 11.78 -6.94
CA SER A 56 4.96 10.96 -6.32
C SER A 56 6.35 11.31 -6.87
N ALA A 57 7.32 11.46 -5.99
CA ALA A 57 8.71 11.63 -6.40
C ALA A 57 9.24 10.32 -7.02
N ILE A 58 9.96 10.44 -8.14
CA ILE A 58 10.75 9.36 -8.74
C ILE A 58 12.16 9.85 -9.00
N LYS A 59 13.15 9.01 -8.71
CA LYS A 59 14.54 9.22 -9.09
C LYS A 59 14.91 8.23 -10.18
N PHE A 60 15.65 8.71 -11.19
CA PHE A 60 16.11 7.89 -12.30
C PHE A 60 17.64 7.77 -12.24
N GLU A 61 18.11 6.55 -12.44
CA GLU A 61 19.54 6.22 -12.58
C GLU A 61 19.72 5.40 -13.83
N THR A 62 20.73 5.72 -14.63
CA THR A 62 21.05 4.97 -15.85
C THR A 62 22.20 4.01 -15.58
N LEU A 63 22.03 2.76 -15.98
CA LEU A 63 23.02 1.70 -15.88
C LEU A 63 23.32 1.15 -17.29
N HIS A 64 24.58 0.92 -17.59
CA HIS A 64 25.01 0.24 -18.81
C HIS A 64 25.48 -1.17 -18.46
N ALA A 65 24.81 -2.17 -19.00
CA ALA A 65 25.15 -3.57 -18.80
C ALA A 65 25.00 -4.35 -20.10
N GLU A 66 25.96 -5.19 -20.43
CA GLU A 66 25.98 -6.03 -21.65
C GLU A 66 25.71 -5.24 -22.95
N GLY A 67 26.28 -4.03 -23.07
CA GLY A 67 26.06 -3.15 -24.21
C GLY A 67 24.66 -2.56 -24.33
N ARG A 68 23.84 -2.67 -23.29
CA ARG A 68 22.47 -2.15 -23.21
C ARG A 68 22.36 -1.07 -22.16
N THR A 69 21.49 -0.12 -22.41
CA THR A 69 21.13 0.91 -21.44
C THR A 69 19.87 0.47 -20.68
N ILE A 70 19.95 0.48 -19.36
CA ILE A 70 18.86 0.18 -18.45
C ILE A 70 18.61 1.40 -17.58
N VAL A 71 17.35 1.70 -17.27
CA VAL A 71 16.99 2.78 -16.35
C VAL A 71 16.33 2.20 -15.11
N ILE A 72 16.84 2.61 -13.95
CA ILE A 72 16.28 2.28 -12.64
C ILE A 72 15.44 3.47 -12.19
N ALA A 73 14.13 3.26 -12.08
CA ALA A 73 13.21 4.24 -11.52
C ALA A 73 12.92 3.90 -10.04
N THR A 74 13.47 4.71 -9.14
CA THR A 74 13.31 4.54 -7.69
C THR A 74 12.18 5.41 -7.18
N VAL A 75 11.14 4.79 -6.60
CA VAL A 75 10.01 5.45 -5.95
C VAL A 75 10.23 5.37 -4.44
N PRO A 76 10.47 6.49 -3.74
CA PRO A 76 10.60 6.49 -2.28
C PRO A 76 9.24 6.31 -1.60
N PRO A 77 9.21 5.87 -0.32
CA PRO A 77 7.99 5.92 0.48
C PRO A 77 7.51 7.37 0.60
N SER A 78 6.21 7.60 0.44
CA SER A 78 5.63 8.93 0.57
C SER A 78 5.38 9.29 2.03
N ALA A 79 5.76 10.52 2.42
CA ALA A 79 5.38 11.09 3.71
C ALA A 79 3.88 11.50 3.73
N ASN A 80 3.28 11.68 2.55
CA ASN A 80 1.90 12.17 2.37
C ASN A 80 0.97 11.05 1.88
N ARG A 81 1.02 9.89 2.54
CA ARG A 81 0.11 8.77 2.23
C ARG A 81 -1.35 9.11 2.56
N PRO A 82 -2.33 8.61 1.80
CA PRO A 82 -2.18 7.73 0.64
C PRO A 82 -1.86 8.48 -0.65
N VAL A 83 -1.04 7.86 -1.49
CA VAL A 83 -0.87 8.21 -2.90
C VAL A 83 -1.85 7.37 -3.71
N PHE A 84 -2.75 8.00 -4.43
CA PHE A 84 -3.74 7.34 -5.28
C PHE A 84 -3.24 7.24 -6.72
N ALA A 85 -3.47 6.12 -7.37
CA ALA A 85 -3.39 6.01 -8.81
C ALA A 85 -4.75 6.37 -9.43
N LEU A 86 -4.71 7.12 -10.54
CA LEU A 86 -5.89 7.51 -11.32
C LEU A 86 -6.09 6.53 -12.48
N ASN A 87 -7.33 6.15 -12.73
CA ASN A 87 -7.70 5.46 -13.98
C ASN A 87 -8.05 6.48 -15.09
N GLU A 88 -8.47 5.99 -16.27
CA GLU A 88 -8.85 6.82 -17.41
C GLU A 88 -10.02 7.78 -17.10
N GLU A 89 -10.92 7.36 -16.23
CA GLU A 89 -12.09 8.12 -15.79
C GLU A 89 -11.77 9.08 -14.61
N GLY A 90 -10.50 9.13 -14.18
CA GLY A 90 -10.08 9.94 -13.02
C GLY A 90 -10.44 9.35 -11.66
N LYS A 91 -10.92 8.10 -11.61
CA LYS A 91 -11.20 7.41 -10.35
C LYS A 91 -9.92 7.12 -9.60
N GLN A 92 -9.90 7.49 -8.32
CA GLN A 92 -8.77 7.33 -7.43
C GLN A 92 -8.80 5.96 -6.73
N THR A 93 -7.68 5.23 -6.80
CA THR A 93 -7.49 3.96 -6.07
C THR A 93 -6.09 3.94 -5.46
N ALA A 94 -5.99 3.71 -4.16
CA ALA A 94 -4.71 3.51 -3.48
C ALA A 94 -4.31 2.04 -3.55
N TYR A 95 -3.02 1.79 -3.76
CA TYR A 95 -2.43 0.45 -3.78
C TYR A 95 -1.36 0.32 -2.70
N VAL A 96 -1.15 -0.90 -2.23
CA VAL A 96 -0.03 -1.31 -1.37
C VAL A 96 0.77 -2.40 -2.07
N ARG A 97 2.07 -2.44 -1.84
CA ARG A 97 2.94 -3.49 -2.35
C ARG A 97 3.00 -4.63 -1.34
N VAL A 98 2.63 -5.82 -1.78
CA VAL A 98 2.73 -7.05 -1.01
C VAL A 98 3.56 -8.02 -1.85
N ASN A 99 4.76 -8.33 -1.41
CA ASN A 99 5.73 -9.09 -2.20
C ASN A 99 5.95 -8.43 -3.57
N ASP A 100 5.57 -9.11 -4.65
CA ASP A 100 5.67 -8.67 -6.03
C ASP A 100 4.35 -8.20 -6.65
N GLU A 101 3.28 -8.09 -5.85
CA GLU A 101 1.96 -7.69 -6.31
C GLU A 101 1.53 -6.30 -5.82
N ASN A 102 0.73 -5.60 -6.65
CA ASN A 102 0.07 -4.35 -6.30
C ASN A 102 -1.37 -4.64 -5.88
N ILE A 103 -1.63 -4.61 -4.58
CA ILE A 103 -2.94 -4.93 -4.00
C ILE A 103 -3.68 -3.63 -3.67
N VAL A 104 -5.00 -3.61 -3.90
CA VAL A 104 -5.83 -2.46 -3.54
C VAL A 104 -5.83 -2.27 -2.02
N ALA A 105 -5.52 -1.06 -1.58
CA ALA A 105 -5.54 -0.71 -0.16
C ALA A 105 -6.95 -0.80 0.41
N THR A 106 -7.08 -1.42 1.58
CA THR A 106 -8.37 -1.56 2.27
C THR A 106 -8.77 -0.28 3.00
N ALA A 107 -10.02 -0.21 3.48
CA ALA A 107 -10.47 0.88 4.32
C ALA A 107 -9.64 1.02 5.62
N VAL A 108 -9.06 -0.08 6.13
CA VAL A 108 -8.16 -0.03 7.30
C VAL A 108 -6.87 0.68 6.96
N HIS A 109 -6.24 0.42 5.79
CA HIS A 109 -5.06 1.16 5.34
C HIS A 109 -5.32 2.67 5.24
N LEU A 110 -6.44 3.03 4.60
CA LEU A 110 -6.82 4.45 4.44
C LEU A 110 -7.02 5.13 5.80
N GLU A 111 -7.62 4.44 6.76
CA GLU A 111 -7.84 4.97 8.10
C GLU A 111 -6.53 5.05 8.89
N ILE A 112 -5.60 4.08 8.75
CA ILE A 112 -4.25 4.13 9.33
C ILE A 112 -3.54 5.41 8.89
N TRP A 113 -3.45 5.66 7.60
CA TRP A 113 -2.77 6.85 7.06
C TRP A 113 -3.44 8.16 7.48
N LYS A 114 -4.77 8.16 7.58
CA LYS A 114 -5.53 9.31 8.10
C LYS A 114 -5.18 9.59 9.57
N GLN A 115 -5.13 8.58 10.41
CA GLN A 115 -4.78 8.70 11.82
C GLN A 115 -3.32 9.10 12.03
N GLU A 116 -2.40 8.62 11.19
CA GLU A 116 -0.99 9.02 11.20
C GLU A 116 -0.84 10.52 10.94
N ARG A 117 -1.55 11.05 9.94
CA ARG A 117 -1.53 12.49 9.62
C ARG A 117 -2.15 13.37 10.69
N ALA A 118 -3.19 12.87 11.34
CA ALA A 118 -3.89 13.63 12.38
C ALA A 118 -3.07 13.77 13.68
N LYS A 119 -1.92 13.08 13.81
CA LYS A 119 -1.09 13.04 15.03
C LYS A 119 -1.93 12.78 16.29
N THR A 120 -2.99 11.98 16.15
CA THR A 120 -3.92 11.70 17.23
C THR A 120 -3.18 11.00 18.37
N GLY A 121 -3.25 11.59 19.56
CA GLY A 121 -2.49 11.18 20.73
C GLY A 121 -2.83 9.77 21.21
N THR A 122 -2.03 9.29 22.13
CA THR A 122 -2.15 7.99 22.78
C THR A 122 -3.39 7.98 23.67
N VAL A 123 -4.30 7.03 23.44
CA VAL A 123 -5.40 6.77 24.36
C VAL A 123 -4.92 5.74 25.38
N THR A 124 -5.01 6.08 26.65
CA THR A 124 -4.52 5.26 27.77
C THR A 124 -5.51 4.22 28.27
N THR A 125 -6.76 4.26 27.83
CA THR A 125 -7.82 3.33 28.27
C THR A 125 -8.55 2.72 27.09
N PHE A 126 -8.82 1.41 27.19
CA PHE A 126 -9.63 0.68 26.22
C PHE A 126 -11.12 0.96 26.45
N SER A 127 -11.81 1.39 25.41
CA SER A 127 -13.28 1.45 25.38
C SER A 127 -13.90 0.06 25.32
N ASP A 128 -15.18 -0.06 25.66
CA ASP A 128 -15.89 -1.35 25.55
C ASP A 128 -15.92 -1.91 24.13
N ASP A 129 -16.02 -1.05 23.12
CA ASP A 129 -15.96 -1.49 21.73
C ASP A 129 -14.56 -1.96 21.32
N GLU A 130 -13.51 -1.34 21.84
CA GLU A 130 -12.14 -1.83 21.63
C GLU A 130 -11.94 -3.21 22.26
N ARG A 131 -12.44 -3.44 23.47
CA ARG A 131 -12.42 -4.78 24.11
C ARG A 131 -13.21 -5.82 23.30
N LYS A 132 -14.42 -5.49 22.86
CA LYS A 132 -15.25 -6.37 22.02
C LYS A 132 -14.56 -6.73 20.71
N LEU A 133 -13.92 -5.76 20.04
CA LEU A 133 -13.22 -6.00 18.78
C LEU A 133 -12.00 -6.91 19.01
N LEU A 134 -11.20 -6.66 20.05
CA LEU A 134 -10.05 -7.48 20.39
C LEU A 134 -10.46 -8.91 20.75
N GLN A 135 -11.52 -9.10 21.56
CA GLN A 135 -12.08 -10.42 21.85
C GLN A 135 -12.51 -11.16 20.56
N ALA A 136 -13.13 -10.46 19.61
CA ALA A 136 -13.53 -11.05 18.34
C ALA A 136 -12.30 -11.47 17.50
N ILE A 137 -11.20 -10.69 17.53
CA ILE A 137 -9.94 -11.03 16.84
C ILE A 137 -9.30 -12.27 17.48
N SER A 138 -9.22 -12.31 18.82
CA SER A 138 -8.66 -13.43 19.57
C SER A 138 -9.45 -14.74 19.36
N ALA A 139 -10.79 -14.63 19.25
CA ALA A 139 -11.65 -15.77 18.97
C ALA A 139 -11.64 -16.22 17.50
N LEU A 140 -11.27 -15.35 16.58
CA LEU A 140 -11.20 -15.58 15.14
C LEU A 140 -9.84 -15.15 14.58
N PRO A 141 -8.73 -15.80 15.01
CA PRO A 141 -7.42 -15.47 14.47
C PRO A 141 -7.40 -15.72 12.96
N ASP A 142 -6.55 -14.95 12.27
CA ASP A 142 -6.34 -15.06 10.83
C ASP A 142 -7.64 -14.92 10.00
N SER A 143 -8.49 -14.01 10.44
CA SER A 143 -9.79 -13.79 9.79
C SER A 143 -9.86 -12.42 9.07
N PRO A 144 -10.65 -12.34 7.98
CA PRO A 144 -10.88 -11.08 7.29
C PRO A 144 -11.78 -10.14 8.11
N LEU A 145 -11.63 -8.84 7.89
CA LEU A 145 -12.32 -7.78 8.62
C LEU A 145 -13.84 -7.99 8.74
N ASN A 146 -14.50 -8.41 7.67
CA ASN A 146 -15.95 -8.60 7.67
C ASN A 146 -16.42 -9.67 8.68
N ARG A 147 -15.65 -10.74 8.85
CA ARG A 147 -15.96 -11.81 9.81
C ARG A 147 -15.81 -11.33 11.25
N ILE A 148 -14.74 -10.57 11.52
CA ILE A 148 -14.48 -9.96 12.83
C ILE A 148 -15.57 -8.93 13.18
N ILE A 149 -15.98 -8.09 12.25
CA ILE A 149 -17.06 -7.12 12.44
C ILE A 149 -18.37 -7.83 12.79
N LYS A 150 -18.72 -8.89 12.05
CA LYS A 150 -19.94 -9.68 12.30
C LYS A 150 -19.94 -10.27 13.71
N MET A 151 -18.80 -10.77 14.17
CA MET A 151 -18.66 -11.38 15.49
C MET A 151 -18.72 -10.34 16.61
N SER A 152 -18.04 -9.20 16.43
CA SER A 152 -17.99 -8.14 17.45
C SER A 152 -19.31 -7.38 17.62
N GLY A 153 -20.20 -7.43 16.62
CA GLY A 153 -21.44 -6.65 16.59
C GLY A 153 -21.25 -5.13 16.49
N ILE A 154 -20.03 -4.66 16.21
CA ILE A 154 -19.69 -3.23 16.12
C ILE A 154 -20.02 -2.71 14.73
N ASN A 155 -20.52 -1.47 14.67
CA ASN A 155 -20.73 -0.77 13.40
C ASN A 155 -19.43 -0.75 12.56
N ARG A 156 -19.54 -1.05 11.25
CA ARG A 156 -18.41 -1.16 10.33
C ARG A 156 -17.46 0.05 10.38
N ARG A 157 -18.00 1.25 10.35
CA ARG A 157 -17.18 2.48 10.37
C ARG A 157 -16.34 2.57 11.66
N LYS A 158 -16.98 2.29 12.80
CA LYS A 158 -16.31 2.30 14.10
C LYS A 158 -15.27 1.19 14.22
N ALA A 159 -15.58 -0.01 13.73
CA ALA A 159 -14.66 -1.15 13.73
C ALA A 159 -13.40 -0.85 12.88
N ILE A 160 -13.54 -0.19 11.72
CA ILE A 160 -12.40 0.22 10.88
C ILE A 160 -11.49 1.19 11.65
N ILE A 161 -12.07 2.19 12.33
CA ILE A 161 -11.31 3.18 13.11
C ILE A 161 -10.54 2.50 14.25
N ILE A 162 -11.19 1.60 14.97
CA ILE A 162 -10.58 0.85 16.07
C ILE A 162 -9.50 -0.10 15.54
N MET A 163 -9.78 -0.84 14.47
CA MET A 163 -8.83 -1.76 13.85
C MET A 163 -7.57 -1.02 13.39
N ALA A 164 -7.73 0.11 12.72
CA ALA A 164 -6.60 0.94 12.29
C ALA A 164 -5.75 1.41 13.48
N LYS A 165 -6.38 1.81 14.58
CA LYS A 165 -5.71 2.15 15.83
C LYS A 165 -4.93 0.95 16.40
N MET A 166 -5.55 -0.23 16.47
CA MET A 166 -4.91 -1.44 17.01
C MET A 166 -3.70 -1.88 16.17
N VAL A 167 -3.80 -1.80 14.85
CA VAL A 167 -2.68 -2.10 13.94
C VAL A 167 -1.54 -1.11 14.14
N ARG A 168 -1.83 0.19 14.22
CA ARG A 168 -0.81 1.24 14.45
C ARG A 168 -0.05 1.07 15.76
N PHE A 169 -0.72 0.61 16.81
CA PHE A 169 -0.10 0.39 18.12
C PHE A 169 0.48 -1.02 18.30
N GLY A 170 0.51 -1.83 17.24
CA GLY A 170 1.09 -3.17 17.28
C GLY A 170 0.33 -4.17 18.14
N LEU A 171 -0.95 -3.92 18.44
CA LEU A 171 -1.82 -4.86 19.14
C LEU A 171 -2.37 -5.93 18.20
N VAL A 172 -2.55 -5.57 16.94
CA VAL A 172 -3.08 -6.42 15.88
C VAL A 172 -2.15 -6.37 14.68
N GLN A 173 -1.82 -7.52 14.14
CA GLN A 173 -1.12 -7.66 12.88
C GLN A 173 -2.12 -7.75 11.75
N MET A 174 -1.93 -6.94 10.70
CA MET A 174 -2.62 -7.03 9.43
C MET A 174 -1.65 -7.56 8.39
N TYR A 175 -2.00 -8.61 7.68
CA TYR A 175 -1.16 -9.21 6.64
C TYR A 175 -2.02 -9.75 5.50
N PHE A 176 -1.41 -9.99 4.35
CA PHE A 176 -2.09 -10.47 3.15
C PHE A 176 -1.81 -11.96 2.96
N ALA A 177 -2.87 -12.75 2.89
CA ALA A 177 -2.83 -14.19 2.58
C ALA A 177 -4.16 -14.59 1.93
N GLU A 178 -4.15 -15.65 1.14
CA GLU A 178 -5.36 -16.19 0.51
C GLU A 178 -6.20 -15.12 -0.22
N HIS A 179 -5.51 -14.22 -0.96
CA HIS A 179 -6.09 -13.12 -1.71
C HIS A 179 -6.88 -12.10 -0.88
N SER A 180 -6.65 -12.05 0.45
CA SER A 180 -7.29 -11.09 1.33
C SER A 180 -6.39 -10.60 2.46
N PHE A 181 -6.74 -9.44 3.06
CA PHE A 181 -6.10 -8.97 4.28
C PHE A 181 -6.75 -9.64 5.49
N LEU A 182 -5.92 -10.33 6.25
CA LEU A 182 -6.29 -11.03 7.48
C LEU A 182 -5.73 -10.29 8.70
N PHE A 183 -6.34 -10.54 9.84
CA PHE A 183 -6.02 -9.91 11.11
C PHE A 183 -5.86 -10.96 12.20
N ARG A 184 -4.83 -10.76 13.03
CA ARG A 184 -4.60 -11.55 14.24
C ARG A 184 -4.02 -10.68 15.34
N GLU A 185 -4.19 -11.10 16.56
CA GLU A 185 -3.55 -10.48 17.71
C GLU A 185 -2.02 -10.65 17.63
N CYS A 186 -1.28 -9.60 17.97
CA CYS A 186 0.16 -9.72 18.09
C CYS A 186 0.48 -10.50 19.38
N SER A 187 1.16 -11.64 19.26
CA SER A 187 1.70 -12.34 20.43
C SER A 187 2.72 -11.41 21.10
N ASN A 188 2.49 -11.04 22.34
CA ASN A 188 3.52 -10.44 23.16
C ASN A 188 4.63 -11.49 23.34
N SER A 189 5.69 -11.39 22.53
CA SER A 189 6.93 -12.13 22.84
C SER A 189 7.50 -11.49 24.09
N ASN A 190 7.32 -12.20 25.24
CA ASN A 190 8.09 -11.95 26.45
C ASN A 190 9.56 -12.28 26.20
#